data_6249e64470ddb98460d5610d3a6919b5
#
_entry.id   6249e64470ddb98460d5610d3a6919b5
#
_cell.length_a   1.000
_cell.length_b   1.000
_cell.length_c   1.000
_cell.angle_alpha   90.00
_cell.angle_beta   90.00
_cell.angle_gamma   90.00
#
_symmetry.space_group_name_H-M   'P 1'
#
loop_
_entity.id
_entity.type
_entity.pdbx_description
1 polymer ?
#
loop_
_entity_poly.entity_id
_entity_poly.type
_entity_poly.pdbx_seq_one_letter_code
_entity_poly.pdbx_strand_id
1 'polypeptide(L)' 'MPAAIPGRIATQIRINEEVYKKTKYIAKQENRNTNSQIEYFVKLGVEAYENEKGAITLPEHE' A
#
# COMPACT_ATOMS: atom_id res chain seq x y z
N MET A 1 12.75 -3.45 20.18
CA MET A 1 12.11 -2.73 19.07
C MET A 1 12.87 -2.92 17.79
N PRO A 2 12.23 -3.37 16.73
CA PRO A 2 12.96 -3.57 15.48
C PRO A 2 13.43 -2.23 14.91
N ALA A 3 14.56 -2.26 14.26
CA ALA A 3 15.09 -1.08 13.60
C ALA A 3 14.20 -0.73 12.41
N ALA A 4 14.03 0.56 12.16
CA ALA A 4 13.29 1.00 10.99
C ALA A 4 14.05 0.64 9.73
N ILE A 5 13.35 0.13 8.72
CA ILE A 5 13.95 -0.13 7.43
C ILE A 5 13.98 1.19 6.67
N PRO A 6 15.17 1.62 6.18
CA PRO A 6 15.26 2.90 5.46
C PRO A 6 14.28 2.94 4.28
N GLY A 7 13.59 4.06 4.14
CA GLY A 7 12.61 4.24 3.09
C GLY A 7 11.28 3.56 3.31
N ARG A 8 11.09 2.93 4.48
CA ARG A 8 9.84 2.23 4.80
C ARG A 8 9.26 2.80 6.08
N ILE A 9 7.96 2.89 6.13
CA ILE A 9 7.26 3.38 7.31
C ILE A 9 6.34 2.28 7.80
N ALA A 10 6.46 1.95 9.10
CA ALA A 10 5.54 1.00 9.72
C ALA A 10 4.24 1.73 10.02
N THR A 11 3.12 1.17 9.57
CA THR A 11 1.83 1.77 9.80
C THR A 11 0.80 0.68 10.01
N GLN A 12 -0.24 1.01 10.75
CA GLN A 12 -1.36 0.10 10.96
C GLN A 12 -2.59 0.69 10.30
N ILE A 13 -3.29 -0.12 9.55
CA ILE A 13 -4.56 0.29 8.94
C ILE A 13 -5.60 -0.77 9.24
N ARG A 14 -6.85 -0.35 9.26
CA ARG A 14 -7.97 -1.27 9.37
C ARG A 14 -8.63 -1.35 8.02
N ILE A 15 -8.80 -2.56 7.52
CA ILE A 15 -9.31 -2.79 6.18
C ILE A 15 -10.66 -3.48 6.30
N ASN A 16 -11.59 -3.07 5.47
CA ASN A 16 -12.89 -3.76 5.35
C ASN A 16 -12.64 -5.25 5.17
N GLU A 17 -13.42 -6.07 5.88
CA GLU A 17 -13.21 -7.52 5.90
C GLU A 17 -13.30 -8.14 4.52
N GLU A 18 -14.29 -7.75 3.75
CA GLU A 18 -14.47 -8.30 2.40
C GLU A 18 -13.30 -7.92 1.48
N VAL A 19 -12.88 -6.65 1.55
CA VAL A 19 -11.75 -6.17 0.77
C VAL A 19 -10.48 -6.91 1.16
N TYR A 20 -10.28 -7.14 2.45
CA TYR A 20 -9.11 -7.88 2.92
C TYR A 20 -9.10 -9.31 2.39
N LYS A 21 -10.24 -9.99 2.46
CA LYS A 21 -10.33 -11.37 1.98
C LYS A 21 -10.07 -11.47 0.49
N LYS A 22 -10.58 -10.52 -0.28
CA LYS A 22 -10.32 -10.48 -1.71
C LYS A 22 -8.86 -10.19 -2.01
N THR A 23 -8.25 -9.29 -1.24
CA THR A 23 -6.83 -8.98 -1.39
C THR A 23 -5.97 -10.21 -1.10
N LYS A 24 -6.31 -10.93 -0.04
CA LYS A 24 -5.60 -12.17 0.32
C LYS A 24 -5.72 -13.21 -0.79
N TYR A 25 -6.91 -13.34 -1.37
CA TYR A 25 -7.12 -14.24 -2.50
C TYR A 25 -6.23 -13.87 -3.68
N ILE A 26 -6.21 -12.58 -4.03
CA ILE A 26 -5.41 -12.11 -5.17
C ILE A 26 -3.92 -12.33 -4.91
N ALA A 27 -3.46 -12.07 -3.67
CA ALA A 27 -2.07 -12.29 -3.32
C ALA A 27 -1.67 -13.74 -3.56
N LYS A 28 -2.55 -14.66 -3.21
CA LYS A 28 -2.30 -16.08 -3.44
C LYS A 28 -2.21 -16.40 -4.91
N GLN A 29 -3.10 -15.84 -5.73
CA GLN A 29 -3.08 -16.06 -7.17
C GLN A 29 -1.81 -15.51 -7.82
N GLU A 30 -1.29 -14.39 -7.27
CA GLU A 30 -0.09 -13.76 -7.82
C GLU A 30 1.19 -14.19 -7.13
N ASN A 31 1.07 -15.18 -6.23
CA ASN A 31 2.21 -15.72 -5.52
C ASN A 31 2.96 -14.65 -4.71
N ARG A 32 2.20 -13.79 -4.04
CA ARG A 32 2.73 -12.75 -3.15
C ARG A 32 2.20 -12.95 -1.75
N ASN A 33 2.90 -12.40 -0.74
CA ASN A 33 2.29 -12.37 0.58
C ASN A 33 1.26 -11.24 0.65
N THR A 34 0.35 -11.32 1.61
CA THR A 34 -0.74 -10.37 1.71
C THR A 34 -0.28 -8.94 1.94
N ASN A 35 0.74 -8.75 2.79
CA ASN A 35 1.25 -7.41 3.07
C ASN A 35 1.81 -6.75 1.82
N SER A 36 2.57 -7.50 1.02
CA SER A 36 3.09 -6.98 -0.24
C SER A 36 1.99 -6.64 -1.22
N GLN A 37 0.93 -7.43 -1.23
CA GLN A 37 -0.20 -7.17 -2.12
C GLN A 37 -0.93 -5.89 -1.70
N ILE A 38 -1.07 -5.66 -0.39
CA ILE A 38 -1.68 -4.44 0.11
C ILE A 38 -0.85 -3.23 -0.31
N GLU A 39 0.46 -3.31 -0.13
CA GLU A 39 1.35 -2.21 -0.52
C GLU A 39 1.23 -1.92 -2.02
N TYR A 40 1.18 -2.96 -2.81
CA TYR A 40 1.05 -2.82 -4.26
C TYR A 40 -0.25 -2.10 -4.63
N PHE A 41 -1.36 -2.48 -4.01
CA PHE A 41 -2.64 -1.82 -4.29
C PHE A 41 -2.64 -0.37 -3.83
N VAL A 42 -2.00 -0.07 -2.70
CA VAL A 42 -1.88 1.32 -2.24
C VAL A 42 -1.08 2.12 -3.27
N LYS A 43 0.02 1.56 -3.75
CA LYS A 43 0.83 2.21 -4.77
C LYS A 43 0.02 2.48 -6.03
N LEU A 44 -0.74 1.49 -6.49
CA LEU A 44 -1.58 1.67 -7.67
C LEU A 44 -2.62 2.76 -7.46
N GLY A 45 -3.19 2.83 -6.25
CA GLY A 45 -4.17 3.86 -5.93
C GLY A 45 -3.57 5.25 -5.98
N VAL A 46 -2.36 5.40 -5.45
CA VAL A 46 -1.65 6.68 -5.49
C VAL A 46 -1.34 7.07 -6.94
N GLU A 47 -0.87 6.11 -7.73
CA GLU A 47 -0.56 6.39 -9.14
C GLU A 47 -1.81 6.79 -9.91
N ALA A 48 -2.93 6.13 -9.65
CA ALA A 48 -4.19 6.47 -10.30
C ALA A 48 -4.64 7.88 -9.93
N TYR A 49 -4.47 8.25 -8.65
CA TYR A 49 -4.81 9.59 -8.20
C TYR A 49 -3.95 10.64 -8.92
N GLU A 50 -2.65 10.38 -9.01
CA GLU A 50 -1.74 11.31 -9.67
C GLU A 50 -2.01 11.43 -11.16
N ASN A 51 -2.41 10.34 -11.81
CA ASN A 51 -2.77 10.38 -13.22
C ASN A 51 -4.00 11.25 -13.46
N GLU A 52 -4.91 11.26 -12.49
CA GLU A 52 -6.14 12.05 -12.61
C GLU A 52 -5.96 13.50 -12.16
N LYS A 53 -5.23 13.71 -11.06
CA LYS A 53 -5.15 15.03 -10.41
C LYS A 53 -3.81 15.72 -10.58
N GLY A 54 -2.82 15.04 -11.16
CA GLY A 54 -1.48 15.57 -11.30
C GLY A 54 -0.54 15.08 -10.21
N ALA A 55 0.74 15.18 -10.49
CA ALA A 55 1.78 14.69 -9.59
C ALA A 55 1.72 15.41 -8.24
N ILE A 56 1.91 14.65 -7.18
CA ILE A 56 1.91 15.18 -5.81
C ILE A 56 3.31 15.64 -5.48
N THR A 57 3.43 16.89 -5.01
CA THR A 57 4.70 17.42 -4.52
C THR A 57 4.59 17.51 -3.01
N LEU A 58 5.41 16.72 -2.32
CA LEU A 58 5.36 16.68 -0.87
C LEU A 58 6.14 17.85 -0.27
N PRO A 59 5.62 18.45 0.84
CA PRO A 59 6.39 19.44 1.59
C PRO A 59 7.64 18.78 2.17
N GLU A 60 8.70 19.59 2.37
CA GLU A 60 9.95 19.07 2.90
C GLU A 60 9.82 18.46 4.28
N HIS A 61 8.89 18.95 5.08
CA HIS A 61 8.76 18.56 6.49
C HIS A 61 7.43 17.86 6.76
N GLU A 62 7.04 17.00 5.88
CA GLU A 62 5.81 16.27 6.05
C GLU A 62 5.96 15.08 6.99
#